data_313e389b3babfa2ec575d37d642e7a0e
#
_entry.id   313e389b3babfa2ec575d37d642e7a0e
#
_cell.length_a   1.000
_cell.length_b   1.000
_cell.length_c   1.000
_cell.angle_alpha   90.00
_cell.angle_beta   90.00
_cell.angle_gamma   90.00
#
_symmetry.space_group_name_H-M   'P 1'
#
loop_
_entity.id
_entity.type
_entity.pdbx_description
1 polymer ?
#
loop_
_entity_poly.entity_id
_entity_poly.type
_entity_poly.pdbx_seq_one_letter_code
_entity_poly.pdbx_strand_id
1 'polypeptide(L)'
;MSYNGQEKLPGRCTQRTINRLQLTIPIYLNYNGTTALNITEGRAPFNIDSKNRITRRLLREHKPIVCKPNPIKIAIKYQRMYEDAAYQSMEKVAQELGITRARVCQMLNLLKLDQRIIDFIQNISNPRQSNFWNEHRLRSIALLPKKKQYGHFQKLNKCP
;
A
#
# COMPACT_ATOMS: atom_id res chain seq x y z
N MET A 1 6.57 -15.50 46.58
CA MET A 1 6.78 -14.31 45.71
C MET A 1 5.49 -14.04 44.96
N SER A 2 4.78 -13.02 45.36
CA SER A 2 3.54 -12.64 44.68
C SER A 2 3.84 -11.57 43.67
N TYR A 3 3.56 -11.86 42.42
CA TYR A 3 3.63 -10.86 41.34
C TYR A 3 2.27 -10.20 41.22
N ASN A 4 2.15 -8.94 41.64
CA ASN A 4 1.02 -8.11 41.26
C ASN A 4 1.46 -7.25 40.07
N GLY A 5 1.30 -7.78 38.87
CA GLY A 5 1.56 -7.03 37.65
C GLY A 5 0.31 -6.29 37.21
N GLN A 6 0.33 -4.99 37.23
CA GLN A 6 -0.61 -4.17 36.45
C GLN A 6 0.07 -3.75 35.16
N GLU A 7 -0.36 -4.30 34.07
CA GLU A 7 0.13 -3.92 32.74
C GLU A 7 -0.54 -2.65 32.25
N LYS A 8 0.21 -1.55 32.18
CA LYS A 8 -0.20 -0.32 31.47
C LYS A 8 0.59 -0.16 30.19
N LEU A 9 -0.07 -0.20 29.05
CA LEU A 9 0.51 0.13 27.74
C LEU A 9 0.39 1.64 27.45
N PRO A 10 1.34 2.29 26.75
CA PRO A 10 2.71 1.88 26.47
C PRO A 10 3.69 2.50 27.48
N GLY A 11 4.61 1.71 27.87
CA GLY A 11 5.53 1.98 28.98
C GLY A 11 5.13 1.12 30.16
N ARG A 12 5.46 -0.18 30.13
CA ARG A 12 5.09 -1.11 31.21
C ARG A 12 5.86 -0.77 32.46
N CYS A 13 5.14 -0.45 33.53
CA CYS A 13 5.70 -0.39 34.86
C CYS A 13 5.45 -1.72 35.54
N THR A 14 6.50 -2.45 35.86
CA THR A 14 6.39 -3.70 36.63
C THR A 14 6.67 -3.38 38.08
N GLN A 15 5.69 -3.63 38.95
CA GLN A 15 5.86 -3.48 40.39
C GLN A 15 6.37 -4.81 40.96
N ARG A 16 7.48 -4.77 41.65
CA ARG A 16 8.06 -5.93 42.34
C ARG A 16 7.99 -5.68 43.85
N THR A 17 7.23 -6.49 44.54
CA THR A 17 7.15 -6.44 46.00
C THR A 17 8.10 -7.44 46.59
N ILE A 18 9.10 -7.00 47.36
CA ILE A 18 10.03 -7.85 48.07
C ILE A 18 9.82 -7.63 49.57
N ASN A 19 9.34 -8.64 50.30
CA ASN A 19 8.97 -8.57 51.69
C ASN A 19 7.91 -7.50 51.96
N ARG A 20 8.15 -6.57 52.90
CA ARG A 20 7.25 -5.44 53.23
C ARG A 20 7.61 -4.16 52.46
N LEU A 21 8.60 -4.17 51.57
CA LEU A 21 9.02 -3.06 50.78
C LEU A 21 8.47 -3.21 49.36
N GLN A 22 7.65 -2.25 48.92
CA GLN A 22 7.18 -2.18 47.53
C GLN A 22 8.14 -1.31 46.77
N LEU A 23 8.90 -1.92 45.85
CA LEU A 23 9.79 -1.21 44.94
C LEU A 23 9.10 -1.13 43.57
N THR A 24 8.81 0.09 43.13
CA THR A 24 8.27 0.32 41.80
C THR A 24 9.40 0.83 40.91
N ILE A 25 9.86 -0.02 40.01
CA ILE A 25 10.90 0.34 39.03
C ILE A 25 10.17 0.59 37.69
N PRO A 26 10.16 1.84 37.18
CA PRO A 26 9.66 2.11 35.86
C PRO A 26 10.62 1.50 34.82
N ILE A 27 10.14 0.56 34.06
CA ILE A 27 10.88 -0.03 32.93
C ILE A 27 10.07 0.13 31.65
N TYR A 28 10.75 0.32 30.54
CA TYR A 28 10.11 0.34 29.24
C TYR A 28 10.89 -0.50 28.23
N LEU A 29 10.16 -1.05 27.28
CA LEU A 29 10.73 -1.81 26.17
C LEU A 29 11.04 -0.85 25.02
N ASN A 30 12.30 -0.76 24.65
CA ASN A 30 12.77 0.00 23.50
C ASN A 30 13.02 -0.95 22.33
N TYR A 31 12.35 -0.67 21.21
CA TYR A 31 12.50 -1.42 19.96
C TYR A 31 13.23 -0.55 18.94
N ASN A 32 14.47 -0.88 18.67
CA ASN A 32 15.35 -0.10 17.76
C ASN A 32 15.22 -0.50 16.28
N GLY A 33 14.10 -1.14 15.87
CA GLY A 33 13.88 -1.53 14.47
C GLY A 33 14.64 -2.79 14.04
N THR A 34 15.53 -3.30 14.87
CA THR A 34 16.15 -4.63 14.78
C THR A 34 15.46 -5.58 15.77
N THR A 35 15.63 -6.86 15.62
CA THR A 35 14.97 -7.91 16.43
C THR A 35 15.29 -7.89 17.93
N ALA A 36 16.10 -6.96 18.41
CA ALA A 36 16.49 -6.87 19.80
C ALA A 36 15.53 -6.01 20.63
N LEU A 37 14.87 -6.62 21.60
CA LEU A 37 14.10 -5.95 22.65
C LEU A 37 15.07 -5.57 23.79
N ASN A 38 15.29 -4.29 24.00
CA ASN A 38 16.06 -3.77 25.11
C ASN A 38 15.14 -3.29 26.24
N ILE A 39 15.40 -3.76 27.46
CA ILE A 39 14.73 -3.29 28.67
C ILE A 39 15.55 -2.12 29.21
N THR A 40 14.91 -0.96 29.33
CA THR A 40 15.59 0.26 29.82
C THR A 40 14.89 0.74 31.08
N GLU A 41 15.65 1.09 32.09
CA GLU A 41 15.15 1.69 33.32
C GLU A 41 14.83 3.17 33.09
N GLY A 42 13.75 3.64 33.71
CA GLY A 42 13.32 5.03 33.63
C GLY A 42 12.01 5.23 32.91
N ARG A 43 11.57 6.48 32.82
CA ARG A 43 10.37 6.85 32.05
C ARG A 43 10.65 6.76 30.57
N ALA A 44 9.81 6.02 29.88
CA ALA A 44 9.90 5.95 28.42
C ALA A 44 9.83 7.35 27.80
N PRO A 45 10.82 7.75 27.00
CA PRO A 45 10.82 9.05 26.30
C PRO A 45 9.86 9.02 25.12
N PHE A 46 8.61 8.58 25.36
CA PHE A 46 7.61 8.55 24.30
C PHE A 46 7.03 9.93 24.10
N ASN A 47 7.43 10.56 23.03
CA ASN A 47 6.66 11.64 22.45
C ASN A 47 5.38 11.05 21.82
N ILE A 48 4.27 11.82 21.85
CA ILE A 48 2.98 11.48 21.21
C ILE A 48 3.19 11.06 19.75
N ASP A 49 4.14 11.67 19.04
CA ASP A 49 4.48 11.37 17.66
C ASP A 49 5.08 9.98 17.47
N SER A 50 5.91 9.52 18.40
CA SER A 50 6.49 8.17 18.37
C SER A 50 5.41 7.10 18.56
N LYS A 51 4.47 7.33 19.50
CA LYS A 51 3.32 6.47 19.74
C LYS A 51 2.43 6.39 18.49
N ASN A 52 2.10 7.53 17.90
CA ASN A 52 1.31 7.62 16.69
C ASN A 52 1.98 6.92 15.50
N ARG A 53 3.31 7.02 15.39
CA ARG A 53 4.09 6.35 14.34
C ARG A 53 4.03 4.84 14.47
N ILE A 54 4.21 4.29 15.67
CA ILE A 54 4.12 2.86 15.96
C ILE A 54 2.71 2.35 15.68
N THR A 55 1.68 3.04 16.20
CA THR A 55 0.28 2.66 15.97
C THR A 55 -0.07 2.68 14.48
N ARG A 56 0.37 3.72 13.73
CA ARG A 56 0.15 3.76 12.28
C ARG A 56 0.87 2.65 11.54
N ARG A 57 2.05 2.21 11.99
CA ARG A 57 2.78 1.07 11.40
C ARG A 57 2.02 -0.23 11.62
N LEU A 58 1.63 -0.53 12.87
CA LEU A 58 0.84 -1.72 13.21
C LEU A 58 -0.48 -1.78 12.45
N LEU A 59 -1.19 -0.65 12.36
CA LEU A 59 -2.43 -0.56 11.58
C LEU A 59 -2.21 -0.78 10.08
N ARG A 60 -1.04 -0.43 9.52
CA ARG A 60 -0.72 -0.72 8.12
C ARG A 60 -0.45 -2.20 7.88
N GLU A 61 0.25 -2.86 8.79
CA GLU A 61 0.58 -4.28 8.69
C GLU A 61 -0.66 -5.17 8.74
N HIS A 62 -1.71 -4.73 9.46
CA HIS A 62 -2.96 -5.48 9.60
C HIS A 62 -4.08 -5.04 8.65
N LYS A 63 -3.83 -4.05 7.78
CA LYS A 63 -4.85 -3.69 6.79
C LYS A 63 -5.04 -4.80 5.76
N PRO A 64 -6.29 -5.24 5.53
CA PRO A 64 -6.56 -6.17 4.46
C PRO A 64 -6.10 -5.57 3.11
N ILE A 65 -5.50 -6.41 2.27
CA ILE A 65 -5.07 -5.99 0.94
C ILE A 65 -6.33 -5.78 0.10
N VAL A 66 -6.72 -4.54 -0.06
CA VAL A 66 -7.83 -4.18 -0.95
C VAL A 66 -7.34 -4.32 -2.39
N CYS A 67 -8.01 -5.19 -3.16
CA CYS A 67 -7.75 -5.32 -4.59
C CYS A 67 -8.23 -4.08 -5.31
N LYS A 68 -7.30 -3.35 -5.92
CA LYS A 68 -7.66 -2.26 -6.84
C LYS A 68 -8.12 -2.85 -8.17
N PRO A 69 -9.11 -2.21 -8.84
CA PRO A 69 -9.55 -2.68 -10.15
C PRO A 69 -8.39 -2.61 -11.15
N ASN A 70 -8.31 -3.62 -12.01
CA ASN A 70 -7.27 -3.73 -13.02
C ASN A 70 -7.38 -2.59 -14.04
N PRO A 71 -6.35 -1.74 -14.20
CA PRO A 71 -6.42 -0.56 -15.07
C PRO A 71 -6.59 -0.92 -16.56
N ILE A 72 -6.07 -2.06 -17.01
CA ILE A 72 -6.26 -2.50 -18.41
C ILE A 72 -7.72 -2.91 -18.65
N LYS A 73 -8.36 -3.62 -17.71
CA LYS A 73 -9.78 -3.98 -17.85
C LYS A 73 -10.67 -2.72 -17.89
N ILE A 74 -10.33 -1.69 -17.12
CA ILE A 74 -11.04 -0.41 -17.16
C ILE A 74 -10.82 0.28 -18.53
N ALA A 75 -9.58 0.30 -19.03
CA ALA A 75 -9.25 0.89 -20.32
C ALA A 75 -10.02 0.23 -21.48
N ILE A 76 -10.11 -1.11 -21.48
CA ILE A 76 -10.89 -1.87 -22.46
C ILE A 76 -12.38 -1.52 -22.36
N LYS A 77 -12.92 -1.38 -21.13
CA LYS A 77 -14.31 -0.94 -20.94
C LYS A 77 -14.54 0.42 -21.59
N TYR A 78 -13.62 1.39 -21.37
CA TYR A 78 -13.74 2.73 -21.93
C TYR A 78 -13.62 2.72 -23.47
N GLN A 79 -12.76 1.86 -24.02
CA GLN A 79 -12.65 1.68 -25.47
C GLN A 79 -13.96 1.16 -26.08
N ARG A 80 -14.55 0.12 -25.48
CA ARG A 80 -15.83 -0.41 -25.93
C ARG A 80 -16.95 0.64 -25.91
N MET A 81 -17.01 1.45 -24.85
CA MET A 81 -17.96 2.56 -24.78
C MET A 81 -17.70 3.61 -25.87
N TYR A 82 -16.44 3.90 -26.16
CA TYR A 82 -16.08 4.87 -27.20
C TYR A 82 -16.40 4.37 -28.62
N GLU A 83 -16.26 3.06 -28.84
CA GLU A 83 -16.59 2.40 -30.12
C GLU A 83 -18.10 2.22 -30.32
N ASP A 84 -18.90 2.32 -29.25
CA ASP A 84 -20.34 2.25 -29.32
C ASP A 84 -20.92 3.50 -30.03
N ALA A 85 -21.79 3.25 -31.00
CA ALA A 85 -22.45 4.30 -31.78
C ALA A 85 -23.24 5.34 -30.93
N ALA A 86 -23.63 4.94 -29.71
CA ALA A 86 -24.34 5.83 -28.79
C ALA A 86 -23.47 6.98 -28.26
N TYR A 87 -22.14 6.73 -28.06
CA TYR A 87 -21.29 7.71 -27.42
C TYR A 87 -20.45 8.55 -28.40
N GLN A 88 -19.87 7.97 -29.44
CA GLN A 88 -19.14 8.62 -30.55
C GLN A 88 -18.12 9.72 -30.18
N SER A 89 -18.00 10.10 -28.92
CA SER A 89 -17.03 11.10 -28.46
C SER A 89 -16.52 10.81 -27.06
N MET A 90 -15.27 11.20 -26.80
CA MET A 90 -14.65 11.03 -25.47
C MET A 90 -15.35 11.88 -24.40
N GLU A 91 -15.98 13.01 -24.80
CA GLU A 91 -16.78 13.85 -23.91
C GLU A 91 -18.01 13.13 -23.40
N LYS A 92 -18.76 12.47 -24.27
CA LYS A 92 -19.97 11.73 -23.91
C LYS A 92 -19.62 10.55 -22.99
N VAL A 93 -18.54 9.81 -23.29
CA VAL A 93 -18.03 8.74 -22.42
C VAL A 93 -17.64 9.31 -21.04
N ALA A 94 -16.99 10.46 -21.00
CA ALA A 94 -16.58 11.11 -19.76
C ALA A 94 -17.79 11.57 -18.92
N GLN A 95 -18.81 12.14 -19.55
CA GLN A 95 -20.07 12.54 -18.90
C GLN A 95 -20.81 11.35 -18.31
N GLU A 96 -20.96 10.26 -19.05
CA GLU A 96 -21.62 9.05 -18.60
C GLU A 96 -20.91 8.42 -17.38
N LEU A 97 -19.58 8.45 -17.38
CA LEU A 97 -18.76 7.90 -16.29
C LEU A 97 -18.58 8.88 -15.12
N GLY A 98 -19.03 10.13 -15.23
CA GLY A 98 -18.81 11.16 -14.20
C GLY A 98 -17.34 11.52 -13.99
N ILE A 99 -16.51 11.43 -15.04
CA ILE A 99 -15.07 11.70 -15.01
C ILE A 99 -14.69 12.75 -16.06
N THR A 100 -13.44 13.22 -16.00
CA THR A 100 -12.95 14.18 -17.00
C THR A 100 -12.56 13.49 -18.30
N ARG A 101 -12.71 14.19 -19.45
CA ARG A 101 -12.21 13.73 -20.77
C ARG A 101 -10.73 13.36 -20.71
N ALA A 102 -9.92 14.15 -20.00
CA ALA A 102 -8.50 13.87 -19.83
C ALA A 102 -8.26 12.49 -19.18
N ARG A 103 -9.12 12.11 -18.24
CA ARG A 103 -9.06 10.80 -17.58
C ARG A 103 -9.37 9.67 -18.56
N VAL A 104 -10.39 9.83 -19.41
CA VAL A 104 -10.70 8.85 -20.47
C VAL A 104 -9.49 8.67 -21.40
N CYS A 105 -8.91 9.78 -21.90
CA CYS A 105 -7.73 9.75 -22.76
C CYS A 105 -6.54 9.04 -22.10
N GLN A 106 -6.28 9.30 -20.80
CA GLN A 106 -5.21 8.66 -20.06
C GLN A 106 -5.39 7.14 -19.99
N MET A 107 -6.62 6.68 -19.76
CA MET A 107 -6.92 5.25 -19.70
C MET A 107 -6.79 4.59 -21.08
N LEU A 108 -7.32 5.22 -22.14
CA LEU A 108 -7.19 4.70 -23.51
C LEU A 108 -5.73 4.60 -23.97
N ASN A 109 -4.87 5.54 -23.52
CA ASN A 109 -3.44 5.48 -23.82
C ASN A 109 -2.74 4.23 -23.25
N LEU A 110 -3.30 3.59 -22.21
CA LEU A 110 -2.75 2.33 -21.70
C LEU A 110 -2.88 1.17 -22.70
N LEU A 111 -3.84 1.25 -23.61
CA LEU A 111 -4.02 0.23 -24.66
C LEU A 111 -2.99 0.33 -25.79
N LYS A 112 -2.16 1.41 -25.79
CA LYS A 112 -1.01 1.53 -26.68
C LYS A 112 0.23 0.75 -26.22
N LEU A 113 0.15 0.11 -25.04
CA LEU A 113 1.21 -0.77 -24.54
C LEU A 113 1.42 -1.98 -25.47
N ASP A 114 2.61 -2.59 -25.35
CA ASP A 114 2.91 -3.87 -26.04
C ASP A 114 1.90 -4.94 -25.60
N GLN A 115 1.38 -5.72 -26.55
CA GLN A 115 0.34 -6.73 -26.30
C GLN A 115 0.74 -7.71 -25.20
N ARG A 116 1.99 -8.11 -25.15
CA ARG A 116 2.53 -9.01 -24.10
C ARG A 116 2.37 -8.44 -22.67
N ILE A 117 2.47 -7.11 -22.53
CA ILE A 117 2.26 -6.43 -21.24
C ILE A 117 0.77 -6.42 -20.91
N ILE A 118 -0.07 -6.12 -21.88
CA ILE A 118 -1.53 -6.12 -21.72
C ILE A 118 -2.01 -7.50 -21.26
N ASP A 119 -1.60 -8.55 -21.95
CA ASP A 119 -1.99 -9.93 -21.67
C ASP A 119 -1.52 -10.36 -20.27
N PHE A 120 -0.28 -10.04 -19.92
CA PHE A 120 0.24 -10.32 -18.58
C PHE A 120 -0.60 -9.65 -17.49
N ILE A 121 -0.91 -8.36 -17.64
CA ILE A 121 -1.65 -7.60 -16.61
C ILE A 121 -3.10 -8.06 -16.53
N GLN A 122 -3.73 -8.42 -17.61
CA GLN A 122 -5.11 -8.95 -17.62
C GLN A 122 -5.22 -10.25 -16.83
N ASN A 123 -4.20 -11.10 -16.88
CA ASN A 123 -4.19 -12.42 -16.28
C ASN A 123 -3.63 -12.46 -14.85
N ILE A 124 -3.29 -11.31 -14.26
CA ILE A 124 -2.83 -11.25 -12.87
C ILE A 124 -3.97 -11.62 -11.92
N SER A 125 -3.78 -12.72 -11.19
CA SER A 125 -4.69 -13.16 -10.12
C SER A 125 -4.24 -12.73 -8.72
N ASN A 126 -2.94 -12.46 -8.52
CA ASN A 126 -2.40 -12.09 -7.22
C ASN A 126 -2.72 -10.62 -6.89
N PRO A 127 -3.44 -10.34 -5.76
CA PRO A 127 -3.79 -8.98 -5.34
C PRO A 127 -2.61 -8.04 -5.15
N ARG A 128 -1.50 -8.53 -4.60
CA ARG A 128 -0.29 -7.72 -4.39
C ARG A 128 0.31 -7.29 -5.72
N GLN A 129 0.39 -8.21 -6.67
CA GLN A 129 0.91 -7.96 -8.00
C GLN A 129 -0.02 -7.04 -8.80
N SER A 130 -1.34 -7.22 -8.69
CA SER A 130 -2.33 -6.32 -9.30
C SER A 130 -2.21 -4.89 -8.77
N ASN A 131 -2.06 -4.72 -7.45
CA ASN A 131 -1.86 -3.41 -6.85
C ASN A 131 -0.53 -2.75 -7.22
N PHE A 132 0.51 -3.56 -7.49
CA PHE A 132 1.81 -3.07 -7.96
C PHE A 132 1.69 -2.44 -9.36
N TRP A 133 0.99 -3.11 -10.29
CA TRP A 133 0.77 -2.62 -11.65
C TRP A 133 -0.40 -1.64 -11.71
N ASN A 134 -0.25 -0.52 -11.00
CA ASN A 134 -1.22 0.56 -11.04
C ASN A 134 -1.09 1.40 -12.33
N GLU A 135 -2.10 2.20 -12.60
CA GLU A 135 -2.15 3.07 -13.78
C GLU A 135 -0.92 3.98 -13.91
N HIS A 136 -0.44 4.56 -12.81
CA HIS A 136 0.70 5.49 -12.85
C HIS A 136 1.96 4.82 -13.41
N ARG A 137 2.26 3.59 -12.99
CA ARG A 137 3.40 2.82 -13.51
C ARG A 137 3.22 2.41 -14.98
N LEU A 138 2.01 1.99 -15.34
CA LEU A 138 1.72 1.61 -16.73
C LEU A 138 1.80 2.81 -17.66
N ARG A 139 1.38 3.99 -17.21
CA ARG A 139 1.48 5.21 -18.00
C ARG A 139 2.92 5.58 -18.32
N SER A 140 3.84 5.45 -17.36
CA SER A 140 5.25 5.72 -17.60
C SER A 140 5.86 4.78 -18.65
N ILE A 141 5.41 3.52 -18.70
CA ILE A 141 5.82 2.56 -19.73
C ILE A 141 5.19 2.90 -21.08
N ALA A 142 3.92 3.30 -21.11
CA ALA A 142 3.21 3.65 -22.34
C ALA A 142 3.79 4.85 -23.08
N LEU A 143 4.49 5.75 -22.36
CA LEU A 143 5.21 6.88 -22.95
C LEU A 143 6.51 6.46 -23.67
N LEU A 144 7.02 5.26 -23.43
CA LEU A 144 8.23 4.76 -24.07
C LEU A 144 7.94 4.25 -25.49
N PRO A 145 8.94 4.30 -26.41
CA PRO A 145 8.83 3.64 -27.71
C PRO A 145 8.51 2.14 -27.56
N LYS A 146 7.63 1.59 -28.39
CA LYS A 146 7.17 0.17 -28.30
C LYS A 146 8.33 -0.82 -28.14
N LYS A 147 9.44 -0.64 -28.85
CA LYS A 147 10.63 -1.51 -28.77
C LYS A 147 11.25 -1.56 -27.36
N LYS A 148 11.13 -0.48 -26.56
CA LYS A 148 11.69 -0.36 -25.22
C LYS A 148 10.71 -0.73 -24.10
N GLN A 149 9.40 -0.72 -24.37
CA GLN A 149 8.35 -0.96 -23.37
C GLN A 149 8.51 -2.29 -22.67
N TYR A 150 8.63 -3.38 -23.43
CA TYR A 150 8.72 -4.72 -22.86
C TYR A 150 10.00 -4.95 -22.04
N GLY A 151 11.13 -4.44 -22.52
CA GLY A 151 12.39 -4.52 -21.77
C GLY A 151 12.35 -3.75 -20.44
N HIS A 152 11.71 -2.57 -20.41
CA HIS A 152 11.51 -1.79 -19.19
C HIS A 152 10.54 -2.50 -18.24
N PHE A 153 9.45 -3.06 -18.76
CA PHE A 153 8.49 -3.85 -18.01
C PHE A 153 9.16 -5.04 -17.32
N GLN A 154 9.99 -5.80 -18.04
CA GLN A 154 10.71 -6.94 -17.47
C GLN A 154 11.64 -6.55 -16.32
N LYS A 155 12.33 -5.41 -16.43
CA LYS A 155 13.18 -4.89 -15.34
C LYS A 155 12.38 -4.61 -14.08
N LEU A 156 11.22 -3.98 -14.21
CA LEU A 156 10.33 -3.68 -13.07
C LEU A 156 9.68 -4.94 -12.48
N ASN A 157 9.41 -5.95 -13.29
CA ASN A 157 8.79 -7.20 -12.83
C ASN A 157 9.77 -8.12 -12.08
N LYS A 158 11.09 -7.94 -12.28
CA LYS A 158 12.15 -8.68 -11.56
C LYS A 158 12.46 -8.10 -10.18
N CYS A 159 12.04 -6.86 -9.90
CA CYS A 159 12.18 -6.24 -8.57
C CYS A 159 10.85 -6.43 -7.83
N PRO A 160 10.77 -7.39 -6.88
CA PRO A 160 9.55 -7.62 -6.09
C PRO A 160 9.26 -6.49 -5.12
#